data_cd61abc92c5bff16589084bc980063c0
#
_entry.id   cd61abc92c5bff16589084bc980063c0
#
_cell.length_a   1.000
_cell.length_b   1.000
_cell.length_c   1.000
_cell.angle_alpha   90.00
_cell.angle_beta   90.00
_cell.angle_gamma   90.00
#
_symmetry.space_group_name_H-M   'P 1'
#
loop_
_entity.id
_entity.type
_entity.pdbx_description
1 polymer ?
#
loop_
_entity_poly.entity_id
_entity_poly.type
_entity_poly.pdbx_seq_one_letter_code
_entity_poly.pdbx_strand_id
1 'polypeptide(L)'
;MSILVFGSINMDITAYVPRIPRPGETLHGHSYITVPGGKGNNQAVACARLGAKTRFIGRVGNDPFGPGVLETIAKENVDVSNILVDQKNDTGIAIISVDDSAENAIIVIAGANMAMDDSDVERAISIMDDANVLLLQLEVSPQSNFRVAKEAKQHGLTVILDPAPIHPIP
;
A
#
# COMPACT_ATOMS: atom_id res chain seq x y z
N MET A 1 -17.62 13.24 -2.52
CA MET A 1 -17.20 12.39 -1.38
C MET A 1 -15.68 12.48 -1.27
N SER A 2 -15.17 12.68 -0.05
CA SER A 2 -13.72 12.74 0.22
C SER A 2 -13.30 11.50 1.00
N ILE A 3 -12.24 10.84 0.52
CA ILE A 3 -11.75 9.57 1.07
C ILE A 3 -10.31 9.78 1.55
N LEU A 4 -10.04 9.31 2.75
CA LEU A 4 -8.70 9.16 3.30
C LEU A 4 -8.32 7.68 3.26
N VAL A 5 -7.18 7.37 2.68
CA VAL A 5 -6.60 6.03 2.72
C VAL A 5 -5.39 6.06 3.63
N PHE A 6 -5.31 5.13 4.58
CA PHE A 6 -4.14 4.90 5.42
C PHE A 6 -3.69 3.47 5.16
N GLY A 7 -2.52 3.28 4.51
CA GLY A 7 -2.18 1.93 4.08
C GLY A 7 -0.85 1.79 3.34
N SER A 8 -0.67 0.60 2.79
CA SER A 8 0.55 0.14 2.16
C SER A 8 0.77 0.68 0.75
N ILE A 9 2.05 0.85 0.43
CA ILE A 9 2.56 1.19 -0.89
C ILE A 9 3.70 0.22 -1.22
N ASN A 10 3.59 -0.50 -2.32
CA ASN A 10 4.63 -1.43 -2.78
C ASN A 10 5.04 -1.12 -4.22
N MET A 11 6.20 -1.62 -4.60
CA MET A 11 6.52 -1.92 -6.00
C MET A 11 6.33 -3.43 -6.21
N ASP A 12 5.39 -3.80 -7.05
CA ASP A 12 5.17 -5.20 -7.43
C ASP A 12 6.06 -5.54 -8.63
N ILE A 13 6.88 -6.59 -8.48
CA ILE A 13 7.78 -7.13 -9.50
C ILE A 13 7.24 -8.49 -9.90
N THR A 14 6.58 -8.56 -11.05
CA THR A 14 5.95 -9.80 -11.52
C THR A 14 6.79 -10.43 -12.62
N ALA A 15 7.28 -11.64 -12.39
CA ALA A 15 7.97 -12.48 -13.37
C ALA A 15 7.01 -13.52 -13.94
N TYR A 16 6.90 -13.58 -15.26
CA TYR A 16 6.16 -14.62 -15.97
C TYR A 16 7.11 -15.79 -16.30
N VAL A 17 6.76 -16.98 -15.85
CA VAL A 17 7.62 -18.16 -15.89
C VAL A 17 6.85 -19.39 -16.41
N PRO A 18 7.51 -20.40 -16.99
CA PRO A 18 6.82 -21.64 -17.44
C PRO A 18 6.19 -22.40 -16.27
N ARG A 19 6.78 -22.34 -15.10
CA ARG A 19 6.33 -22.92 -13.83
C ARG A 19 7.03 -22.27 -12.66
N ILE A 20 6.51 -22.44 -11.47
CA ILE A 20 7.20 -21.99 -10.24
C ILE A 20 8.51 -22.78 -10.07
N PRO A 21 9.67 -22.11 -9.82
CA PRO A 21 10.95 -22.79 -9.64
C PRO A 21 10.97 -23.62 -8.36
N ARG A 22 11.70 -24.74 -8.39
CA ARG A 22 11.94 -25.57 -7.19
C ARG A 22 13.15 -25.02 -6.41
N PRO A 23 13.28 -25.33 -5.11
CA PRO A 23 14.47 -24.98 -4.34
C PRO A 23 15.77 -25.43 -5.04
N GLY A 24 16.74 -24.49 -5.15
CA GLY A 24 18.04 -24.73 -5.79
C GLY A 24 18.04 -24.72 -7.33
N GLU A 25 16.89 -24.42 -7.96
CA GLU A 25 16.78 -24.40 -9.42
C GLU A 25 16.97 -22.99 -10.00
N THR A 26 17.62 -22.90 -11.14
CA THR A 26 17.60 -21.71 -12.01
C THR A 26 16.67 -21.97 -13.17
N LEU A 27 15.64 -21.12 -13.32
CA LEU A 27 14.65 -21.21 -14.38
C LEU A 27 14.70 -19.94 -15.24
N HIS A 28 14.62 -20.08 -16.56
CA HIS A 28 14.46 -18.95 -17.46
C HIS A 28 12.97 -18.56 -17.55
N GLY A 29 12.66 -17.30 -17.21
CA GLY A 29 11.33 -16.73 -17.38
C GLY A 29 11.10 -16.18 -18.78
N HIS A 30 9.84 -15.83 -19.08
CA HIS A 30 9.42 -15.25 -20.36
C HIS A 30 9.61 -13.73 -20.39
N SER A 31 9.20 -13.06 -19.31
CA SER A 31 9.23 -11.59 -19.18
C SER A 31 9.03 -11.18 -17.73
N TYR A 32 9.15 -9.90 -17.47
CA TYR A 32 8.73 -9.31 -16.18
C TYR A 32 8.08 -7.95 -16.40
N ILE A 33 7.28 -7.52 -15.43
CA ILE A 33 6.74 -6.17 -15.31
C ILE A 33 6.96 -5.63 -13.90
N THR A 34 7.00 -4.30 -13.78
CA THR A 34 6.99 -3.61 -12.49
C THR A 34 5.84 -2.62 -12.47
N VAL A 35 5.02 -2.67 -11.42
CA VAL A 35 3.87 -1.77 -11.26
C VAL A 35 3.73 -1.36 -9.79
N PRO A 36 3.27 -0.13 -9.50
CA PRO A 36 2.87 0.22 -8.15
C PRO A 36 1.77 -0.71 -7.64
N GLY A 37 1.98 -1.26 -6.44
CA GLY A 37 1.08 -2.16 -5.76
C GLY A 37 0.89 -1.78 -4.30
N GLY A 38 0.49 -2.74 -3.49
CA GLY A 38 0.06 -2.54 -2.11
C GLY A 38 -1.43 -2.27 -2.01
N LYS A 39 -2.08 -2.84 -1.00
CA LYS A 39 -3.55 -2.74 -0.83
C LYS A 39 -4.00 -1.30 -0.63
N GLY A 40 -3.24 -0.49 0.12
CA GLY A 40 -3.51 0.92 0.31
C GLY A 40 -3.47 1.69 -1.01
N ASN A 41 -2.42 1.52 -1.79
CA ASN A 41 -2.30 2.12 -3.13
C ASN A 41 -3.46 1.71 -4.04
N ASN A 42 -3.77 0.41 -4.11
CA ASN A 42 -4.83 -0.10 -4.98
C ASN A 42 -6.19 0.51 -4.64
N GLN A 43 -6.51 0.64 -3.34
CA GLN A 43 -7.73 1.29 -2.89
C GLN A 43 -7.74 2.79 -3.20
N ALA A 44 -6.63 3.49 -2.98
CA ALA A 44 -6.52 4.92 -3.26
C ALA A 44 -6.74 5.23 -4.76
N VAL A 45 -6.05 4.49 -5.62
CA VAL A 45 -6.17 4.63 -7.08
C VAL A 45 -7.59 4.29 -7.54
N ALA A 46 -8.19 3.21 -7.02
CA ALA A 46 -9.57 2.84 -7.38
C ALA A 46 -10.57 3.94 -7.00
N CYS A 47 -10.45 4.51 -5.81
CA CYS A 47 -11.30 5.61 -5.36
C CYS A 47 -11.14 6.86 -6.23
N ALA A 48 -9.92 7.24 -6.56
CA ALA A 48 -9.63 8.39 -7.41
C ALA A 48 -10.19 8.20 -8.84
N ARG A 49 -10.00 7.04 -9.43
CA ARG A 49 -10.56 6.68 -10.76
C ARG A 49 -12.09 6.71 -10.78
N LEU A 50 -12.74 6.43 -9.65
CA LEU A 50 -14.20 6.55 -9.49
C LEU A 50 -14.65 7.98 -9.18
N GLY A 51 -13.75 8.97 -9.23
CA GLY A 51 -14.07 10.38 -9.06
C GLY A 51 -14.15 10.88 -7.61
N ALA A 52 -13.68 10.10 -6.63
CA ALA A 52 -13.58 10.57 -5.25
C ALA A 52 -12.36 11.47 -5.08
N LYS A 53 -12.48 12.53 -4.24
CA LYS A 53 -11.32 13.28 -3.77
C LYS A 53 -10.56 12.38 -2.79
N THR A 54 -9.41 11.84 -3.22
CA THR A 54 -8.67 10.84 -2.47
C THR A 54 -7.35 11.39 -1.96
N ARG A 55 -7.13 11.29 -0.64
CA ARG A 55 -5.88 11.60 0.04
C ARG A 55 -5.27 10.33 0.60
N PHE A 56 -3.96 10.21 0.55
CA PHE A 56 -3.28 9.00 0.92
C PHE A 56 -2.18 9.25 1.96
N ILE A 57 -2.25 8.53 3.08
CA ILE A 57 -1.23 8.42 4.11
C ILE A 57 -0.55 7.07 3.96
N GLY A 58 0.74 7.08 3.75
CA GLY A 58 1.58 5.90 3.59
C GLY A 58 3.05 6.26 3.68
N ARG A 59 3.90 5.27 3.49
CA ARG A 59 5.36 5.46 3.42
C ARG A 59 5.93 4.75 2.21
N VAL A 60 6.93 5.39 1.58
CA VAL A 60 7.86 4.79 0.61
C VAL A 60 9.28 4.99 1.11
N GLY A 61 10.24 4.25 0.59
CA GLY A 61 11.65 4.42 0.91
C GLY A 61 12.32 5.52 0.08
N ASN A 62 13.49 5.97 0.55
CA ASN A 62 14.42 6.79 -0.23
C ASN A 62 15.34 5.86 -1.08
N ASP A 63 14.74 5.12 -1.97
CA ASP A 63 15.36 4.08 -2.81
C ASP A 63 14.98 4.27 -4.29
N PRO A 64 15.47 3.45 -5.22
CA PRO A 64 15.15 3.59 -6.65
C PRO A 64 13.67 3.46 -7.01
N PHE A 65 12.82 2.86 -6.16
CA PHE A 65 11.40 2.66 -6.43
C PHE A 65 10.54 3.80 -5.90
N GLY A 66 10.85 4.35 -4.71
CA GLY A 66 10.01 5.31 -4.01
C GLY A 66 9.55 6.49 -4.88
N PRO A 67 10.46 7.26 -5.52
CA PRO A 67 10.08 8.41 -6.34
C PRO A 67 9.17 8.04 -7.52
N GLY A 68 9.48 6.93 -8.22
CA GLY A 68 8.69 6.48 -9.37
C GLY A 68 7.29 5.99 -9.00
N VAL A 69 7.16 5.35 -7.84
CA VAL A 69 5.86 4.94 -7.28
C VAL A 69 5.01 6.17 -6.97
N LEU A 70 5.57 7.16 -6.26
CA LEU A 70 4.84 8.40 -5.92
C LEU A 70 4.37 9.16 -7.16
N GLU A 71 5.24 9.29 -8.17
CA GLU A 71 4.88 9.94 -9.43
C GLU A 71 3.72 9.22 -10.13
N THR A 72 3.74 7.89 -10.12
CA THR A 72 2.69 7.08 -10.76
C THR A 72 1.36 7.21 -10.02
N ILE A 73 1.37 7.18 -8.69
CA ILE A 73 0.16 7.37 -7.86
C ILE A 73 -0.43 8.77 -8.07
N ALA A 74 0.42 9.80 -8.13
CA ALA A 74 -0.02 11.19 -8.35
C ALA A 74 -0.71 11.37 -9.71
N LYS A 75 -0.24 10.69 -10.76
CA LYS A 75 -0.87 10.70 -12.10
C LYS A 75 -2.29 10.11 -12.10
N GLU A 76 -2.63 9.30 -11.13
CA GLU A 76 -3.98 8.76 -10.92
C GLU A 76 -4.91 9.71 -10.15
N ASN A 77 -4.53 10.98 -9.97
CA ASN A 77 -5.26 12.00 -9.21
C ASN A 77 -5.45 11.67 -7.72
N VAL A 78 -4.54 10.91 -7.13
CA VAL A 78 -4.44 10.73 -5.68
C VAL A 78 -3.57 11.83 -5.12
N ASP A 79 -4.00 12.47 -4.04
CA ASP A 79 -3.19 13.42 -3.29
C ASP A 79 -2.15 12.68 -2.45
N VAL A 80 -0.90 12.74 -2.90
CA VAL A 80 0.26 12.08 -2.29
C VAL A 80 1.05 12.99 -1.34
N SER A 81 0.60 14.22 -1.09
CA SER A 81 1.32 15.22 -0.28
C SER A 81 1.60 14.77 1.16
N ASN A 82 0.85 13.79 1.64
CA ASN A 82 0.96 13.23 2.99
C ASN A 82 1.66 11.86 3.04
N ILE A 83 2.25 11.40 1.93
CA ILE A 83 3.08 10.20 1.92
C ILE A 83 4.49 10.58 2.36
N LEU A 84 5.03 9.86 3.35
CA LEU A 84 6.37 10.10 3.86
C LEU A 84 7.41 9.31 3.04
N VAL A 85 8.55 9.95 2.76
CA VAL A 85 9.75 9.25 2.27
C VAL A 85 10.60 8.86 3.47
N ASP A 86 10.61 7.58 3.79
CA ASP A 86 11.39 7.01 4.90
C ASP A 86 12.88 6.98 4.52
N GLN A 87 13.74 7.46 5.44
CA GLN A 87 15.19 7.55 5.21
C GLN A 87 15.95 6.31 5.68
N LYS A 88 15.28 5.35 6.32
CA LYS A 88 15.90 4.17 6.95
C LYS A 88 15.40 2.85 6.37
N ASN A 89 14.18 2.84 5.85
CA ASN A 89 13.54 1.66 5.31
C ASN A 89 13.27 1.85 3.83
N ASP A 90 13.51 0.81 3.04
CA ASP A 90 13.21 0.79 1.62
C ASP A 90 11.70 0.71 1.35
N THR A 91 11.28 1.08 0.15
CA THR A 91 9.90 0.90 -0.32
C THR A 91 9.48 -0.57 -0.21
N GLY A 92 8.25 -0.83 0.21
CA GLY A 92 7.69 -2.17 0.21
C GLY A 92 7.76 -2.78 -1.19
N ILE A 93 8.05 -4.07 -1.28
CA ILE A 93 8.05 -4.79 -2.56
C ILE A 93 7.26 -6.09 -2.46
N ALA A 94 6.62 -6.48 -3.58
CA ALA A 94 6.12 -7.83 -3.77
C ALA A 94 6.86 -8.47 -4.96
N ILE A 95 7.48 -9.63 -4.72
CA ILE A 95 8.10 -10.44 -5.77
C ILE A 95 7.10 -11.53 -6.11
N ILE A 96 6.61 -11.51 -7.34
CA ILE A 96 5.51 -12.35 -7.79
C ILE A 96 5.99 -13.22 -8.95
N SER A 97 5.85 -14.52 -8.85
CA SER A 97 6.02 -15.43 -9.97
C SER A 97 4.63 -15.88 -10.43
N VAL A 98 4.35 -15.76 -11.73
CA VAL A 98 3.10 -16.24 -12.35
C VAL A 98 3.48 -17.25 -13.41
N ASP A 99 2.95 -18.46 -13.32
CA ASP A 99 3.25 -19.52 -14.27
C ASP A 99 2.23 -19.64 -15.41
N ASP A 100 2.51 -20.51 -16.39
CA ASP A 100 1.67 -20.73 -17.58
C ASP A 100 0.26 -21.28 -17.25
N SER A 101 0.06 -21.82 -16.04
CA SER A 101 -1.25 -22.23 -15.53
C SER A 101 -2.00 -21.13 -14.75
N ALA A 102 -1.42 -19.92 -14.72
CA ALA A 102 -1.92 -18.76 -13.96
C ALA A 102 -1.86 -18.94 -12.43
N GLU A 103 -1.12 -19.94 -11.94
CA GLU A 103 -0.80 -20.04 -10.51
C GLU A 103 0.28 -19.04 -10.14
N ASN A 104 0.20 -18.50 -8.93
CA ASN A 104 1.16 -17.52 -8.45
C ASN A 104 1.84 -17.93 -7.14
N ALA A 105 3.06 -17.42 -6.96
CA ALA A 105 3.77 -17.45 -5.69
C ALA A 105 4.26 -16.03 -5.40
N ILE A 106 3.99 -15.54 -4.19
CA ILE A 106 4.24 -14.14 -3.82
C ILE A 106 5.09 -14.09 -2.56
N ILE A 107 6.15 -13.28 -2.61
CA ILE A 107 6.97 -12.90 -1.45
C ILE A 107 6.77 -11.41 -1.24
N VAL A 108 6.31 -11.02 -0.04
CA VAL A 108 6.14 -9.61 0.33
C VAL A 108 7.23 -9.22 1.32
N ILE A 109 7.90 -8.11 1.04
CA ILE A 109 8.84 -7.43 1.94
C ILE A 109 8.21 -6.08 2.25
N ALA A 110 7.73 -5.92 3.47
CA ALA A 110 6.90 -4.77 3.84
C ALA A 110 7.65 -3.42 3.84
N GLY A 111 8.96 -3.42 4.11
CA GLY A 111 9.78 -2.21 4.08
C GLY A 111 9.18 -1.08 4.93
N ALA A 112 9.11 0.11 4.35
CA ALA A 112 8.61 1.32 4.99
C ALA A 112 7.16 1.23 5.47
N ASN A 113 6.35 0.33 4.91
CA ASN A 113 4.96 0.13 5.35
C ASN A 113 4.86 -0.27 6.83
N MET A 114 5.76 -1.15 7.29
CA MET A 114 5.77 -1.56 8.71
C MET A 114 6.44 -0.55 9.64
N ALA A 115 7.11 0.47 9.09
CA ALA A 115 7.69 1.57 9.85
C ALA A 115 6.69 2.70 10.14
N MET A 116 5.46 2.62 9.64
CA MET A 116 4.41 3.59 9.98
C MET A 116 4.18 3.62 11.49
N ASP A 117 4.16 4.83 12.04
CA ASP A 117 4.13 5.08 13.47
C ASP A 117 3.15 6.20 13.85
N ASP A 118 3.25 6.69 15.08
CA ASP A 118 2.39 7.75 15.60
C ASP A 118 2.47 9.04 14.78
N SER A 119 3.59 9.33 14.13
CA SER A 119 3.72 10.52 13.28
C SER A 119 2.84 10.44 12.02
N ASP A 120 2.60 9.24 11.50
CA ASP A 120 1.68 9.01 10.38
C ASP A 120 0.23 9.17 10.82
N VAL A 121 -0.07 8.70 12.03
CA VAL A 121 -1.40 8.87 12.63
C VAL A 121 -1.70 10.36 12.86
N GLU A 122 -0.76 11.13 13.39
CA GLU A 122 -0.93 12.58 13.59
C GLU A 122 -1.13 13.32 12.24
N ARG A 123 -0.40 12.93 11.18
CA ARG A 123 -0.66 13.48 9.84
C ARG A 123 -2.06 13.12 9.32
N ALA A 124 -2.51 11.90 9.57
CA ALA A 124 -3.87 11.50 9.20
C ALA A 124 -4.92 12.35 9.95
N ILE A 125 -4.76 12.53 11.27
CA ILE A 125 -5.64 13.34 12.11
C ILE A 125 -5.74 14.77 11.58
N SER A 126 -4.62 15.38 11.20
CA SER A 126 -4.58 16.77 10.73
C SER A 126 -5.40 17.04 9.47
N ILE A 127 -5.84 16.01 8.77
CA ILE A 127 -6.63 16.11 7.54
C ILE A 127 -7.97 15.35 7.59
N MET A 128 -8.33 14.80 8.76
CA MET A 128 -9.57 14.00 8.91
C MET A 128 -10.84 14.82 8.75
N ASP A 129 -10.85 16.06 9.22
CA ASP A 129 -12.05 16.92 9.20
C ASP A 129 -12.62 17.15 7.80
N ASP A 130 -11.79 17.04 6.78
CA ASP A 130 -12.18 17.12 5.38
C ASP A 130 -12.53 15.76 4.74
N ALA A 131 -12.56 14.68 5.49
CA ALA A 131 -12.85 13.34 5.00
C ALA A 131 -14.21 12.81 5.46
N ASN A 132 -14.81 11.96 4.64
CA ASN A 132 -16.05 11.25 4.99
C ASN A 132 -15.78 9.79 5.38
N VAL A 133 -14.75 9.19 4.77
CA VAL A 133 -14.43 7.77 4.89
C VAL A 133 -12.94 7.60 5.11
N LEU A 134 -12.57 6.71 6.02
CA LEU A 134 -11.22 6.16 6.15
C LEU A 134 -11.21 4.72 5.65
N LEU A 135 -10.29 4.42 4.71
CA LEU A 135 -10.03 3.05 4.22
C LEU A 135 -8.73 2.53 4.83
N LEU A 136 -8.78 1.27 5.29
CA LEU A 136 -7.69 0.57 5.96
C LEU A 136 -7.51 -0.84 5.40
N GLN A 137 -6.30 -1.39 5.56
CA GLN A 137 -5.95 -2.78 5.26
C GLN A 137 -4.96 -3.26 6.34
N LEU A 138 -4.51 -4.52 6.26
CA LEU A 138 -3.62 -5.10 7.28
C LEU A 138 -2.17 -5.29 6.78
N GLU A 139 -1.67 -4.38 5.93
CA GLU A 139 -0.29 -4.41 5.39
C GLU A 139 0.63 -3.33 5.98
N VAL A 140 0.18 -2.61 7.00
CA VAL A 140 0.96 -1.60 7.72
C VAL A 140 1.03 -1.94 9.21
N SER A 141 1.80 -1.14 9.99
CA SER A 141 1.90 -1.33 11.44
C SER A 141 0.50 -1.49 12.07
N PRO A 142 0.20 -2.65 12.71
CA PRO A 142 -1.11 -2.87 13.33
C PRO A 142 -1.45 -1.81 14.37
N GLN A 143 -0.46 -1.39 15.16
CA GLN A 143 -0.64 -0.39 16.20
C GLN A 143 -1.12 0.94 15.62
N SER A 144 -0.46 1.44 14.57
CA SER A 144 -0.83 2.69 13.89
C SER A 144 -2.19 2.57 13.21
N ASN A 145 -2.46 1.40 12.60
CA ASN A 145 -3.70 1.11 11.90
C ASN A 145 -4.92 1.17 12.85
N PHE A 146 -4.82 0.56 14.04
CA PHE A 146 -5.90 0.60 15.02
C PHE A 146 -6.05 1.97 15.68
N ARG A 147 -4.93 2.67 15.95
CA ARG A 147 -4.96 4.02 16.48
C ARG A 147 -5.68 4.98 15.51
N VAL A 148 -5.31 4.98 14.23
CA VAL A 148 -5.95 5.85 13.23
C VAL A 148 -7.44 5.52 13.05
N ALA A 149 -7.83 4.24 13.13
CA ALA A 149 -9.24 3.83 13.08
C ALA A 149 -10.05 4.43 14.23
N LYS A 150 -9.49 4.40 15.44
CA LYS A 150 -10.13 4.97 16.64
C LYS A 150 -10.30 6.49 16.50
N GLU A 151 -9.26 7.20 16.08
CA GLU A 151 -9.30 8.65 15.88
C GLU A 151 -10.32 9.01 14.79
N ALA A 152 -10.35 8.30 13.66
CA ALA A 152 -11.32 8.54 12.60
C ALA A 152 -12.78 8.38 13.09
N LYS A 153 -13.04 7.39 13.96
CA LYS A 153 -14.39 7.26 14.56
C LYS A 153 -14.74 8.44 15.46
N GLN A 154 -13.79 9.02 16.20
CA GLN A 154 -14.02 10.21 17.02
C GLN A 154 -14.28 11.46 16.16
N HIS A 155 -13.65 11.55 14.99
CA HIS A 155 -13.90 12.61 13.99
C HIS A 155 -15.16 12.35 13.14
N GLY A 156 -15.93 11.28 13.43
CA GLY A 156 -17.20 11.00 12.75
C GLY A 156 -17.07 10.35 11.37
N LEU A 157 -15.89 9.88 10.98
CA LEU A 157 -15.69 9.20 9.71
C LEU A 157 -16.32 7.81 9.71
N THR A 158 -16.76 7.37 8.54
CA THR A 158 -17.01 5.95 8.28
C THR A 158 -15.68 5.24 8.10
N VAL A 159 -15.39 4.23 8.94
CA VAL A 159 -14.17 3.43 8.84
C VAL A 159 -14.50 2.12 8.14
N ILE A 160 -13.78 1.82 7.06
CA ILE A 160 -13.89 0.57 6.30
C ILE A 160 -12.53 -0.13 6.33
N LEU A 161 -12.50 -1.34 6.86
CA LEU A 161 -11.32 -2.19 6.93
C LEU A 161 -11.46 -3.37 5.96
N ASP A 162 -10.50 -3.51 5.06
CA ASP A 162 -10.23 -4.75 4.34
C ASP A 162 -9.30 -5.61 5.22
N PRO A 163 -9.76 -6.73 5.82
CA PRO A 163 -8.97 -7.53 6.75
C PRO A 163 -7.96 -8.43 6.05
N ALA A 164 -7.24 -7.89 5.08
CA ALA A 164 -6.24 -8.59 4.27
C ALA A 164 -4.85 -7.96 4.39
N PRO A 165 -3.75 -8.76 4.53
CA PRO A 165 -3.76 -10.21 4.77
C PRO A 165 -4.38 -10.55 6.14
N ILE A 166 -4.81 -11.80 6.31
CA ILE A 166 -5.48 -12.22 7.55
C ILE A 166 -4.50 -12.13 8.73
N HIS A 167 -4.86 -11.28 9.69
CA HIS A 167 -4.19 -11.16 10.99
C HIS A 167 -5.25 -11.11 12.09
N PRO A 168 -4.91 -11.51 13.33
CA PRO A 168 -5.79 -11.29 14.49
C PRO A 168 -6.12 -9.79 14.60
N ILE A 169 -7.41 -9.49 14.72
CA ILE A 169 -7.91 -8.14 15.00
C ILE A 169 -8.25 -8.08 16.49
N PRO A 170 -7.73 -7.09 17.25
CA PRO A 170 -8.02 -6.95 18.69
C PRO A 170 -9.47 -6.61 18.99
#